data_62790a0f4682facad90596a3c430041d
#
_entry.id   62790a0f4682facad90596a3c430041d
#
_cell.length_a   1.000
_cell.length_b   1.000
_cell.length_c   1.000
_cell.angle_alpha   90.00
_cell.angle_beta   90.00
_cell.angle_gamma   90.00
#
_symmetry.space_group_name_H-M   'P 1'
#
loop_
_entity.id
_entity.type
_entity.pdbx_description
1 polymer ?
#
loop_
_entity_poly.entity_id
_entity_poly.type
_entity_poly.pdbx_seq_one_letter_code
_entity_poly.pdbx_strand_id
1 'polypeptide(L)'
;MNRIGLITRDNAGINACIRAVVRTAEFYNIDVLGFLRGYRGLIANDFTHLTHRSVAGIINLGGSILKAARCPEFRTDEGMEKAYQAVRDNGLSGLIVIGG
;
A
#
# COMPACT_ATOMS: atom_id res chain seq x y z
N MET A 1 7.15 -3.50 -17.14
CA MET A 1 6.91 -2.39 -16.19
C MET A 1 6.96 -2.90 -14.76
N ASN A 2 7.70 -2.23 -13.92
CA ASN A 2 7.77 -2.62 -12.52
C ASN A 2 6.52 -2.18 -11.77
N ARG A 3 6.18 -2.95 -10.77
CA ARG A 3 5.01 -2.69 -9.93
C ARG A 3 5.37 -2.96 -8.48
N ILE A 4 4.97 -2.05 -7.60
CA ILE A 4 5.21 -2.20 -6.17
C ILE A 4 3.90 -2.12 -5.41
N GLY A 5 3.87 -2.75 -4.23
CA GLY A 5 2.77 -2.61 -3.29
C GLY A 5 3.14 -1.63 -2.21
N LEU A 6 2.17 -0.89 -1.71
CA LEU A 6 2.36 0.07 -0.63
C LEU A 6 1.43 -0.29 0.52
N ILE A 7 2.00 -0.45 1.69
CA ILE A 7 1.27 -0.72 2.93
C ILE A 7 1.62 0.38 3.91
N THR A 8 0.60 1.00 4.48
CA THR A 8 0.81 2.12 5.41
C THR A 8 0.03 1.91 6.70
N ARG A 9 0.50 2.55 7.76
CA ARG A 9 -0.25 2.70 8.99
C ARG A 9 -0.86 4.10 9.01
N ASP A 10 -1.81 4.29 9.93
CA ASP A 10 -2.52 5.57 10.05
C ASP A 10 -1.84 6.41 11.12
N ASN A 11 -0.93 7.28 10.71
CA ASN A 11 -0.25 8.19 11.61
C ASN A 11 -0.13 9.58 10.96
N ALA A 12 0.32 10.54 11.76
CA ALA A 12 0.46 11.92 11.29
C ALA A 12 1.46 11.97 10.12
N GLY A 13 1.10 12.68 9.06
CA GLY A 13 1.96 12.87 7.90
C GLY A 13 1.98 11.71 6.94
N ILE A 14 1.17 10.66 7.17
CA ILE A 14 1.20 9.48 6.32
C ILE A 14 0.79 9.79 4.88
N ASN A 15 -0.20 10.67 4.69
CA ASN A 15 -0.64 11.02 3.33
C ASN A 15 0.45 11.73 2.54
N ALA A 16 1.27 12.55 3.20
CA ALA A 16 2.40 13.18 2.55
C ALA A 16 3.41 12.14 2.08
N CYS A 17 3.65 11.09 2.90
CA CYS A 17 4.53 9.99 2.52
C CYS A 17 3.96 9.20 1.35
N ILE A 18 2.65 8.91 1.37
CA ILE A 18 1.98 8.20 0.27
C ILE A 18 2.14 9.00 -1.02
N ARG A 19 1.89 10.30 -0.97
CA ARG A 19 2.02 11.16 -2.13
C ARG A 19 3.45 11.14 -2.67
N ALA A 20 4.44 11.24 -1.79
CA ALA A 20 5.85 11.24 -2.19
C ALA A 20 6.23 9.92 -2.88
N VAL A 21 5.80 8.78 -2.34
CA VAL A 21 6.06 7.47 -2.93
C VAL A 21 5.45 7.39 -4.33
N VAL A 22 4.19 7.78 -4.46
CA VAL A 22 3.48 7.68 -5.75
C VAL A 22 4.12 8.58 -6.80
N ARG A 23 4.45 9.81 -6.44
CA ARG A 23 5.05 10.74 -7.40
C ARG A 23 6.44 10.30 -7.82
N THR A 24 7.23 9.79 -6.89
CA THR A 24 8.56 9.26 -7.22
C THR A 24 8.45 8.03 -8.11
N ALA A 25 7.53 7.12 -7.78
CA ALA A 25 7.32 5.91 -8.57
C ALA A 25 6.91 6.25 -9.99
N GLU A 26 6.02 7.23 -10.15
CA GLU A 26 5.55 7.65 -11.46
C GLU A 26 6.69 8.22 -12.31
N PHE A 27 7.59 8.95 -11.68
CA PHE A 27 8.76 9.49 -12.35
C PHE A 27 9.62 8.36 -12.96
N TYR A 28 9.66 7.20 -12.32
CA TYR A 28 10.42 6.05 -12.77
C TYR A 28 9.57 5.02 -13.52
N ASN A 29 8.33 5.36 -13.86
CA ASN A 29 7.38 4.47 -14.54
C ASN A 29 7.12 3.19 -13.76
N ILE A 30 6.95 3.33 -12.44
CA ILE A 30 6.62 2.22 -11.55
C ILE A 30 5.16 2.36 -11.13
N ASP A 31 4.38 1.29 -11.33
CA ASP A 31 3.00 1.25 -10.84
C ASP A 31 2.97 1.03 -9.35
N VAL A 32 2.04 1.70 -8.66
CA VAL A 32 1.87 1.54 -7.21
C VAL A 32 0.48 1.02 -6.92
N LEU A 33 0.40 -0.12 -6.24
CA LEU A 33 -0.85 -0.65 -5.70
C LEU A 33 -0.87 -0.35 -4.20
N GLY A 34 -1.83 0.48 -3.76
CA GLY A 34 -2.00 0.77 -2.35
C GLY A 34 -2.96 -0.21 -1.72
N PHE A 35 -2.50 -0.98 -0.75
CA PHE A 35 -3.35 -1.97 -0.08
C PHE A 35 -4.16 -1.32 1.02
N LEU A 36 -5.47 -1.55 0.99
CA LEU A 36 -6.39 -0.96 1.95
C LEU A 36 -6.30 -1.71 3.27
N ARG A 37 -6.23 -0.98 4.37
CA ARG A 37 -6.16 -1.53 5.72
C ARG A 37 -4.91 -2.39 5.97
N GLY A 38 -3.78 -1.95 5.39
CA GLY A 38 -2.49 -2.58 5.67
C GLY A 38 -2.39 -4.03 5.20
N TYR A 39 -1.84 -4.89 6.04
CA TYR A 39 -1.67 -6.30 5.71
C TYR A 39 -2.99 -7.02 5.49
N ARG A 40 -4.07 -6.53 6.10
CA ARG A 40 -5.39 -7.09 5.89
C ARG A 40 -5.79 -7.00 4.43
N GLY A 41 -5.52 -5.86 3.80
CA GLY A 41 -5.78 -5.68 2.37
C GLY A 41 -4.88 -6.55 1.52
N LEU A 42 -3.62 -6.73 1.93
CA LEU A 42 -2.72 -7.61 1.19
C LEU A 42 -3.25 -9.04 1.17
N ILE A 43 -3.66 -9.57 2.32
CA ILE A 43 -4.20 -10.92 2.44
C ILE A 43 -5.49 -11.06 1.63
N ALA A 44 -6.36 -10.06 1.68
CA ALA A 44 -7.64 -10.08 0.98
C ALA A 44 -7.53 -9.68 -0.50
N ASN A 45 -6.35 -9.28 -0.94
CA ASN A 45 -6.11 -8.77 -2.29
C ASN A 45 -6.99 -7.54 -2.58
N ASP A 46 -7.07 -6.66 -1.57
CA ASP A 46 -7.90 -5.45 -1.62
C ASP A 46 -6.99 -4.24 -1.76
N PHE A 47 -6.94 -3.69 -2.95
CA PHE A 47 -6.03 -2.59 -3.25
C PHE A 47 -6.67 -1.57 -4.18
N THR A 48 -6.05 -0.41 -4.26
CA THR A 48 -6.39 0.61 -5.24
C THR A 48 -5.13 1.00 -6.00
N HIS A 49 -5.29 1.30 -7.27
CA HIS A 49 -4.18 1.77 -8.09
C HIS A 49 -3.92 3.24 -7.76
N LEU A 50 -2.73 3.55 -7.31
CA LEU A 50 -2.38 4.91 -6.92
C LEU A 50 -1.66 5.65 -8.06
N THR A 51 -2.22 6.79 -8.45
CA THR A 51 -1.65 7.64 -9.48
C THR A 51 -1.48 9.05 -8.91
N HIS A 52 -0.80 9.92 -9.64
CA HIS A 52 -0.66 11.31 -9.19
C HIS A 52 -2.02 11.98 -8.96
N ARG A 53 -3.05 11.56 -9.69
CA ARG A 53 -4.40 12.11 -9.51
C ARG A 53 -5.02 11.66 -8.19
N SER A 54 -4.82 10.39 -7.84
CA SER A 54 -5.40 9.86 -6.61
C SER A 54 -4.74 10.45 -5.36
N VAL A 55 -3.52 10.97 -5.48
CA VAL A 55 -2.81 11.55 -4.33
C VAL A 55 -2.76 13.08 -4.36
N ALA A 56 -3.38 13.71 -5.36
CA ALA A 56 -3.46 15.17 -5.40
C ALA A 56 -4.34 15.65 -4.24
N GLY A 57 -3.83 16.60 -3.48
CA GLY A 57 -4.62 17.20 -2.40
C GLY A 57 -4.81 16.39 -1.14
N ILE A 58 -4.18 15.19 -1.03
CA ILE A 58 -4.40 14.34 0.15
C ILE A 58 -3.64 14.81 1.39
N ILE A 59 -2.66 15.70 1.24
CA ILE A 59 -1.82 16.13 2.37
C ILE A 59 -2.66 16.72 3.50
N ASN A 60 -3.72 17.43 3.16
CA ASN A 60 -4.57 18.11 4.13
C ASN A 60 -5.70 17.23 4.69
N LEU A 61 -5.76 15.97 4.28
CA LEU A 61 -6.77 15.06 4.79
C LEU A 61 -6.34 14.49 6.13
N GLY A 62 -7.30 14.33 7.04
CA GLY A 62 -7.06 13.62 8.29
C GLY A 62 -7.11 12.12 8.04
N GLY A 63 -6.14 11.40 8.59
CA GLY A 63 -6.06 9.96 8.46
C GLY A 63 -5.57 9.49 7.10
N SER A 64 -5.09 8.27 7.04
CA SER A 64 -4.56 7.68 5.81
C SER A 64 -5.66 7.42 4.79
N ILE A 65 -5.40 7.75 3.52
CA ILE A 65 -6.33 7.39 2.44
C ILE A 65 -6.41 5.88 2.24
N LEU A 66 -5.41 5.14 2.68
CA LEU A 66 -5.40 3.68 2.57
C LEU A 66 -5.96 3.00 3.82
N LYS A 67 -6.20 3.76 4.89
CA LYS A 67 -6.71 3.25 6.16
C LYS A 67 -5.71 2.29 6.81
N ALA A 68 -6.02 1.85 8.01
CA ALA A 68 -5.23 0.88 8.75
C ALA A 68 -6.16 0.00 9.56
N ALA A 69 -5.75 -1.25 9.76
CA ALA A 69 -6.49 -2.18 10.61
C ALA A 69 -5.51 -3.20 11.17
N ARG A 70 -5.86 -3.77 12.31
CA ARG A 70 -5.09 -4.88 12.85
C ARG A 70 -5.31 -6.11 11.99
N CYS A 71 -4.27 -6.89 11.83
CA CYS A 71 -4.34 -8.11 11.04
C CYS A 71 -3.63 -9.26 11.76
N PRO A 72 -4.27 -9.85 12.78
CA PRO A 72 -3.69 -11.01 13.46
C PRO A 72 -3.41 -12.16 12.50
N GLU A 73 -4.22 -12.30 11.49
CA GLU A 73 -4.09 -13.37 10.49
C GLU A 73 -2.73 -13.34 9.80
N PHE A 74 -2.12 -12.16 9.66
CA PHE A 74 -0.83 -12.03 9.02
C PHE A 74 0.27 -12.79 9.77
N ARG A 75 0.08 -13.07 11.06
CA ARG A 75 1.04 -13.80 11.88
C ARG A 75 0.87 -15.32 11.77
N THR A 76 -0.14 -15.77 11.06
CA THR A 76 -0.36 -17.20 10.84
C THR A 76 0.30 -17.65 9.56
N ASP A 77 0.61 -18.94 9.46
CA ASP A 77 1.19 -19.50 8.23
C ASP A 77 0.23 -19.33 7.05
N GLU A 78 -1.07 -19.50 7.30
CA GLU A 78 -2.09 -19.34 6.27
C GLU A 78 -2.15 -17.89 5.78
N GLY A 79 -2.11 -16.93 6.71
CA GLY A 79 -2.13 -15.51 6.36
C GLY A 79 -0.89 -15.10 5.58
N MET A 80 0.28 -15.59 5.98
CA MET A 80 1.53 -15.33 5.26
C MET A 80 1.48 -15.89 3.85
N GLU A 81 0.90 -17.08 3.68
CA GLU A 81 0.77 -17.71 2.37
C GLU A 81 -0.16 -16.87 1.47
N LYS A 82 -1.27 -16.39 2.01
CA LYS A 82 -2.19 -15.53 1.25
C LYS A 82 -1.52 -14.23 0.83
N ALA A 83 -0.73 -13.63 1.74
CA ALA A 83 0.00 -12.41 1.43
C ALA A 83 1.02 -12.65 0.31
N TYR A 84 1.76 -13.73 0.40
CA TYR A 84 2.73 -14.10 -0.62
C TYR A 84 2.04 -14.33 -1.97
N GLN A 85 0.89 -14.98 -1.96
CA GLN A 85 0.12 -15.23 -3.17
C GLN A 85 -0.34 -13.91 -3.81
N ALA A 86 -0.75 -12.95 -2.99
CA ALA A 86 -1.15 -11.63 -3.50
C ALA A 86 0.03 -10.90 -4.16
N VAL A 87 1.22 -10.98 -3.58
CA VAL A 87 2.41 -10.39 -4.16
C VAL A 87 2.70 -11.00 -5.53
N ARG A 88 2.61 -12.32 -5.63
CA ARG A 88 2.85 -13.03 -6.89
C ARG A 88 1.79 -12.73 -7.94
N ASP A 89 0.52 -12.83 -7.54
CA ASP A 89 -0.60 -12.68 -8.47
C ASP A 89 -0.67 -11.29 -9.06
N ASN A 90 -0.23 -10.29 -8.31
CA ASN A 90 -0.23 -8.90 -8.79
C ASN A 90 1.09 -8.50 -9.45
N GLY A 91 2.04 -9.41 -9.54
CA GLY A 91 3.31 -9.15 -10.20
C GLY A 91 4.13 -8.08 -9.50
N LEU A 92 4.10 -8.04 -8.17
CA LEU A 92 4.83 -7.02 -7.43
C LEU A 92 6.32 -7.34 -7.38
N SER A 93 7.14 -6.36 -7.72
CA SER A 93 8.60 -6.45 -7.60
C SER A 93 9.06 -6.23 -6.16
N GLY A 94 8.23 -5.61 -5.34
CA GLY A 94 8.56 -5.33 -3.96
C GLY A 94 7.39 -4.72 -3.21
N LEU A 95 7.56 -4.60 -1.91
CA LEU A 95 6.60 -3.94 -1.02
C LEU A 95 7.30 -2.82 -0.29
N ILE A 96 6.63 -1.68 -0.20
CA ILE A 96 7.06 -0.59 0.66
C ILE A 96 6.09 -0.56 1.85
N VAL A 97 6.62 -0.61 3.05
CA VAL A 97 5.83 -0.56 4.27
C VAL A 97 6.21 0.70 5.03
N ILE A 98 5.25 1.57 5.27
CA ILE A 98 5.46 2.83 5.98
C ILE A 98 4.72 2.81 7.29
N GLY A 99 5.42 3.09 8.37
CA GLY A 99 4.85 3.17 9.69
C GLY A 99 5.58 2.27 10.68
N GLY A 100 5.42 2.55 11.92
CA GLY A 100 6.14 1.86 12.95
C GLY A 100 5.46 0.61 13.49
#